data_25943f32dbd6b8d24f1010cd4671fb9c
#
_entry.id   25943f32dbd6b8d24f1010cd4671fb9c
#
_cell.length_a   1.000
_cell.length_b   1.000
_cell.length_c   1.000
_cell.angle_alpha   90.00
_cell.angle_beta   90.00
_cell.angle_gamma   90.00
#
_symmetry.space_group_name_H-M   'P 1'
#
loop_
_entity.id
_entity.type
_entity.pdbx_description
1 polymer ?
#
loop_
_entity_poly.entity_id
_entity_poly.type
_entity_poly.pdbx_seq_one_letter_code
_entity_poly.pdbx_strand_id
1 'polypeptide(L)'
;RSWYRTSIGDGIARVYCLTGVQYGELIEFDGGIQGIALNLEEDNVGAVILGKSSEVKEGDNVKRLGRIASIKVGEEMVGRVVDTLGLPIDGKGPVTGELFEMPIERKAPGVIFRQPVSEPLQTGIKAIDSMIPIGRGQRELIIGDRQTGKTTVAIDTIINQKEFYDRGEPVFCIYVAIGQKGSTVAGIVKKLEDAGAMKYTVVVAANASDPAPMQFYAPMTGAAIGEYFRDTGRPALIIYDDLSKQAAAYREVSLLLRRPPGREAYPGDVF
;
A
#
# COMPACT_ATOMS: atom_id res chain seq x y z
N ARG A 1 -12.93 1.50 29.73
CA ARG A 1 -13.78 1.98 28.59
C ARG A 1 -13.89 3.49 28.77
N SER A 2 -13.08 4.21 28.03
CA SER A 2 -13.12 5.68 28.06
C SER A 2 -13.99 6.14 26.89
N TRP A 3 -14.96 7.00 27.18
CA TRP A 3 -15.84 7.59 26.18
C TRP A 3 -15.10 8.78 25.58
N TYR A 4 -14.80 8.72 24.29
CA TYR A 4 -14.11 9.80 23.59
C TYR A 4 -15.07 10.46 22.63
N ARG A 5 -15.10 11.79 22.60
CA ARG A 5 -15.90 12.53 21.62
C ARG A 5 -15.19 12.57 20.28
N THR A 6 -15.87 12.19 19.23
CA THR A 6 -15.36 12.20 17.86
C THR A 6 -16.07 13.28 17.06
N SER A 7 -15.34 14.12 16.34
CA SER A 7 -15.87 14.93 15.25
C SER A 7 -15.30 14.43 13.94
N ILE A 8 -16.12 14.34 12.91
CA ILE A 8 -15.78 13.68 11.65
C ILE A 8 -15.94 14.65 10.49
N GLY A 9 -15.01 14.60 9.55
CA GLY A 9 -15.08 15.32 8.28
C GLY A 9 -14.16 14.66 7.25
N ASP A 10 -14.69 14.30 6.09
CA ASP A 10 -13.95 13.86 4.90
C ASP A 10 -12.88 12.78 5.13
N GLY A 11 -13.17 11.75 5.93
CA GLY A 11 -12.25 10.65 6.20
C GLY A 11 -11.25 10.90 7.33
N ILE A 12 -11.35 12.05 8.02
CA ILE A 12 -10.58 12.37 9.22
C ILE A 12 -11.51 12.41 10.43
N ALA A 13 -11.07 11.79 11.53
CA ALA A 13 -11.70 11.88 12.83
C ALA A 13 -10.82 12.68 13.79
N ARG A 14 -11.44 13.59 14.55
CA ARG A 14 -10.80 14.22 15.71
C ARG A 14 -11.33 13.56 16.96
N VAL A 15 -10.44 12.92 17.68
CA VAL A 15 -10.75 12.14 18.88
C VAL A 15 -10.24 12.89 20.09
N TYR A 16 -11.15 13.30 20.98
CA TYR A 16 -10.80 14.04 22.18
C TYR A 16 -10.51 13.09 23.35
N CYS A 17 -9.61 13.50 24.21
CA CYS A 17 -9.23 12.78 25.44
C CYS A 17 -8.60 11.40 25.22
N LEU A 18 -8.11 11.07 24.03
CA LEU A 18 -7.42 9.80 23.77
C LEU A 18 -5.97 9.86 24.30
N THR A 19 -5.84 9.72 25.62
CA THR A 19 -4.55 9.86 26.31
C THR A 19 -3.60 8.70 26.01
N GLY A 20 -2.30 9.03 25.87
CA GLY A 20 -1.23 8.05 25.71
C GLY A 20 -1.20 7.33 24.36
N VAL A 21 -1.99 7.76 23.37
CA VAL A 21 -1.89 7.24 22.01
C VAL A 21 -0.55 7.64 21.38
N GLN A 22 0.02 6.76 20.57
CA GLN A 22 1.27 7.03 19.86
C GLN A 22 0.98 7.41 18.38
N TYR A 23 1.91 8.15 17.78
CA TYR A 23 1.87 8.40 16.34
C TYR A 23 1.92 7.07 15.58
N GLY A 24 1.05 6.91 14.59
CA GLY A 24 0.93 5.67 13.81
C GLY A 24 0.20 4.53 14.51
N GLU A 25 -0.32 4.74 15.73
CA GLU A 25 -1.08 3.72 16.45
C GLU A 25 -2.46 3.50 15.80
N LEU A 26 -2.85 2.22 15.71
CA LEU A 26 -4.20 1.84 15.31
C LEU A 26 -5.20 2.13 16.42
N ILE A 27 -6.29 2.74 16.00
CA ILE A 27 -7.49 2.95 16.83
C ILE A 27 -8.68 2.28 16.14
N GLU A 28 -9.69 1.93 16.90
CA GLU A 28 -10.91 1.30 16.39
C GLU A 28 -12.13 2.10 16.85
N PHE A 29 -12.96 2.45 15.89
CA PHE A 29 -14.26 3.07 16.11
C PHE A 29 -15.36 2.03 16.34
N ASP A 30 -16.51 2.46 16.81
CA ASP A 30 -17.70 1.60 16.89
C ASP A 30 -17.99 1.00 15.50
N GLY A 31 -18.38 -0.28 15.47
CA GLY A 31 -18.57 -1.02 14.21
C GLY A 31 -17.30 -1.71 13.68
N GLY A 32 -16.14 -1.57 14.36
CA GLY A 32 -14.91 -2.25 13.98
C GLY A 32 -14.10 -1.55 12.89
N ILE A 33 -14.45 -0.31 12.56
CA ILE A 33 -13.71 0.50 11.58
C ILE A 33 -12.41 0.96 12.21
N GLN A 34 -11.30 0.76 11.49
CA GLN A 34 -9.98 1.15 11.96
C GLN A 34 -9.58 2.55 11.51
N GLY A 35 -8.71 3.17 12.29
CA GLY A 35 -8.06 4.42 11.96
C GLY A 35 -6.62 4.43 12.42
N ILE A 36 -5.85 5.39 11.91
CA ILE A 36 -4.46 5.62 12.32
C ILE A 36 -4.34 7.02 12.91
N ALA A 37 -3.76 7.11 14.11
CA ALA A 37 -3.44 8.38 14.76
C ALA A 37 -2.24 9.05 14.08
N LEU A 38 -2.45 10.20 13.44
CA LEU A 38 -1.42 10.91 12.68
C LEU A 38 -1.09 12.31 13.18
N ASN A 39 -1.96 12.90 13.99
CA ASN A 39 -1.73 14.22 14.56
C ASN A 39 -2.03 14.18 16.05
N LEU A 40 -1.02 14.41 16.86
CA LEU A 40 -1.15 14.40 18.32
C LEU A 40 -1.15 15.85 18.80
N GLU A 41 -2.30 16.36 19.18
CA GLU A 41 -2.48 17.69 19.76
C GLU A 41 -2.72 17.57 21.28
N GLU A 42 -2.67 18.69 21.98
CA GLU A 42 -2.75 18.69 23.45
C GLU A 42 -4.09 18.14 23.99
N ASP A 43 -5.17 18.43 23.30
CA ASP A 43 -6.54 18.08 23.71
C ASP A 43 -7.25 17.08 22.76
N ASN A 44 -6.67 16.85 21.58
CA ASN A 44 -7.27 15.96 20.59
C ASN A 44 -6.22 15.20 19.76
N VAL A 45 -6.67 14.15 19.08
CA VAL A 45 -5.89 13.34 18.17
C VAL A 45 -6.55 13.36 16.80
N GLY A 46 -5.84 13.84 15.79
CA GLY A 46 -6.24 13.70 14.40
C GLY A 46 -5.95 12.29 13.88
N ALA A 47 -6.98 11.58 13.50
CA ALA A 47 -6.86 10.23 12.97
C ALA A 47 -7.45 10.13 11.58
N VAL A 48 -6.80 9.37 10.70
CA VAL A 48 -7.33 9.00 9.39
C VAL A 48 -8.17 7.74 9.51
N ILE A 49 -9.33 7.71 8.86
CA ILE A 49 -10.23 6.56 8.87
C ILE A 49 -9.83 5.63 7.72
N LEU A 50 -9.54 4.37 8.04
CA LEU A 50 -9.20 3.33 7.06
C LEU A 50 -10.48 2.55 6.69
N GLY A 51 -11.35 3.18 5.94
CA GLY A 51 -12.62 2.60 5.54
C GLY A 51 -13.62 3.67 5.11
N LYS A 52 -14.89 3.29 5.05
CA LYS A 52 -15.96 4.23 4.71
C LYS A 52 -16.24 5.18 5.88
N SER A 53 -15.85 6.43 5.74
CA SER A 53 -16.06 7.44 6.76
C SER A 53 -17.54 7.66 7.08
N SER A 54 -18.44 7.34 6.15
CA SER A 54 -19.90 7.41 6.37
C SER A 54 -20.44 6.43 7.42
N GLU A 55 -19.68 5.43 7.76
CA GLU A 55 -20.04 4.42 8.78
C GLU A 55 -19.60 4.84 10.20
N VAL A 56 -18.73 5.83 10.32
CA VAL A 56 -18.30 6.42 11.60
C VAL A 56 -19.12 7.67 11.86
N LYS A 57 -19.66 7.81 13.07
CA LYS A 57 -20.55 8.91 13.45
C LYS A 57 -19.93 9.79 14.52
N GLU A 58 -20.33 11.05 14.53
CA GLU A 58 -19.97 11.94 15.62
C GLU A 58 -20.54 11.42 16.94
N GLY A 59 -19.68 11.32 17.94
CA GLY A 59 -20.03 10.75 19.23
C GLY A 59 -19.76 9.25 19.37
N ASP A 60 -19.29 8.57 18.33
CA ASP A 60 -18.87 7.17 18.42
C ASP A 60 -17.73 6.98 19.42
N ASN A 61 -17.71 5.80 20.02
CA ASN A 61 -16.60 5.42 20.90
C ASN A 61 -15.38 5.03 20.09
N VAL A 62 -14.24 5.40 20.62
CA VAL A 62 -12.95 5.02 20.05
C VAL A 62 -12.14 4.28 21.10
N LYS A 63 -11.50 3.19 20.70
CA LYS A 63 -10.54 2.47 21.55
C LYS A 63 -9.18 2.38 20.90
N ARG A 64 -8.15 2.49 21.70
CA ARG A 64 -6.78 2.20 21.30
C ARG A 64 -6.61 0.70 21.10
N LEU A 65 -5.90 0.30 20.07
CA LEU A 65 -5.51 -1.10 19.87
C LEU A 65 -4.14 -1.41 20.47
N GLY A 66 -3.37 -0.39 20.88
CA GLY A 66 -2.06 -0.56 21.52
C GLY A 66 -0.98 -1.11 20.57
N ARG A 67 -1.19 -1.02 19.26
CA ARG A 67 -0.24 -1.47 18.25
C ARG A 67 -0.14 -0.46 17.12
N ILE A 68 1.03 -0.37 16.53
CA ILE A 68 1.27 0.43 15.33
C ILE A 68 0.54 -0.20 14.13
N ALA A 69 0.13 0.64 13.17
CA ALA A 69 -0.54 0.19 11.97
C ALA A 69 0.26 -0.93 11.28
N SER A 70 -0.35 -2.09 11.19
CA SER A 70 0.24 -3.31 10.65
C SER A 70 -0.78 -4.09 9.84
N ILE A 71 -0.31 -4.91 8.91
CA ILE A 71 -1.10 -5.85 8.14
C ILE A 71 -0.61 -7.27 8.35
N LYS A 72 -1.49 -8.22 8.11
CA LYS A 72 -1.12 -9.64 8.11
C LYS A 72 -0.62 -10.03 6.73
N VAL A 73 0.58 -10.57 6.66
CA VAL A 73 1.27 -10.95 5.43
C VAL A 73 1.74 -12.39 5.51
N GLY A 74 1.66 -13.10 4.41
CA GLY A 74 2.12 -14.48 4.29
C GLY A 74 2.12 -14.95 2.85
N GLU A 75 2.60 -16.17 2.65
CA GLU A 75 2.69 -16.79 1.34
C GLU A 75 1.31 -17.02 0.70
N GLU A 76 0.29 -17.22 1.52
CA GLU A 76 -1.10 -17.42 1.12
C GLU A 76 -1.76 -16.20 0.49
N MET A 77 -1.10 -15.04 0.56
CA MET A 77 -1.54 -13.85 -0.17
C MET A 77 -1.23 -13.91 -1.66
N VAL A 78 -0.33 -14.80 -2.10
CA VAL A 78 -0.01 -14.97 -3.51
C VAL A 78 -1.25 -15.43 -4.28
N GLY A 79 -1.51 -14.79 -5.41
CA GLY A 79 -2.69 -15.04 -6.22
C GLY A 79 -3.96 -14.31 -5.76
N ARG A 80 -3.85 -13.47 -4.72
CA ARG A 80 -4.98 -12.73 -4.16
C ARG A 80 -4.96 -11.27 -4.57
N VAL A 81 -6.15 -10.68 -4.55
CA VAL A 81 -6.35 -9.23 -4.67
C VAL A 81 -6.83 -8.72 -3.31
N VAL A 82 -6.08 -7.81 -2.73
CA VAL A 82 -6.32 -7.28 -1.40
C VAL A 82 -6.45 -5.75 -1.42
N ASP A 83 -7.08 -5.21 -0.40
CA ASP A 83 -7.13 -3.76 -0.17
C ASP A 83 -5.89 -3.25 0.59
N THR A 84 -5.89 -1.98 0.95
CA THR A 84 -4.82 -1.32 1.72
C THR A 84 -4.62 -1.93 3.11
N LEU A 85 -5.63 -2.56 3.69
CA LEU A 85 -5.54 -3.24 4.98
C LEU A 85 -5.08 -4.71 4.86
N GLY A 86 -4.79 -5.17 3.64
CA GLY A 86 -4.46 -6.57 3.37
C GLY A 86 -5.66 -7.51 3.39
N LEU A 87 -6.88 -6.96 3.37
CA LEU A 87 -8.10 -7.75 3.33
C LEU A 87 -8.46 -8.13 1.89
N PRO A 88 -8.85 -9.39 1.64
CA PRO A 88 -9.17 -9.85 0.29
C PRO A 88 -10.44 -9.17 -0.24
N ILE A 89 -10.38 -8.73 -1.49
CA ILE A 89 -11.48 -8.11 -2.23
C ILE A 89 -11.83 -8.86 -3.53
N ASP A 90 -11.25 -10.03 -3.72
CA ASP A 90 -11.38 -10.86 -4.92
C ASP A 90 -12.56 -11.85 -4.87
N GLY A 91 -13.34 -11.85 -3.80
CA GLY A 91 -14.47 -12.77 -3.63
C GLY A 91 -14.09 -14.23 -3.33
N LYS A 92 -12.80 -14.52 -3.14
CA LYS A 92 -12.31 -15.89 -2.87
C LYS A 92 -12.29 -16.24 -1.38
N GLY A 93 -12.96 -15.46 -0.54
CA GLY A 93 -12.99 -15.63 0.90
C GLY A 93 -11.73 -15.14 1.63
N PRO A 94 -11.64 -15.32 2.95
CA PRO A 94 -10.50 -14.85 3.74
C PRO A 94 -9.21 -15.54 3.33
N VAL A 95 -8.08 -14.83 3.51
CA VAL A 95 -6.75 -15.45 3.39
C VAL A 95 -6.53 -16.32 4.63
N THR A 96 -6.32 -17.60 4.41
CA THR A 96 -6.12 -18.60 5.48
C THR A 96 -4.70 -19.13 5.41
N GLY A 97 -4.13 -19.54 6.53
CA GLY A 97 -2.79 -20.08 6.65
C GLY A 97 -1.94 -19.31 7.64
N GLU A 98 -0.63 -19.44 7.52
CA GLU A 98 0.30 -18.79 8.40
C GLU A 98 0.55 -17.33 7.96
N LEU A 99 0.05 -16.39 8.74
CA LEU A 99 0.18 -14.96 8.48
C LEU A 99 0.93 -14.27 9.61
N PHE A 100 1.85 -13.37 9.24
CA PHE A 100 2.70 -12.61 10.15
C PHE A 100 2.28 -11.15 10.15
N GLU A 101 2.32 -10.52 11.31
CA GLU A 101 2.08 -9.07 11.41
C GLU A 101 3.32 -8.30 10.91
N MET A 102 3.11 -7.47 9.89
CA MET A 102 4.13 -6.58 9.34
C MET A 102 3.68 -5.12 9.50
N PRO A 103 4.51 -4.23 10.09
CA PRO A 103 4.21 -2.81 10.15
C PRO A 103 4.04 -2.23 8.74
N ILE A 104 3.02 -1.39 8.55
CA ILE A 104 2.81 -0.69 7.27
C ILE A 104 3.95 0.31 7.03
N GLU A 105 4.30 1.08 8.06
CA GLU A 105 5.45 1.98 8.03
C GLU A 105 6.65 1.32 8.71
N ARG A 106 7.70 1.09 7.93
CA ARG A 106 8.95 0.51 8.41
C ARG A 106 10.13 1.32 7.90
N LYS A 107 11.07 1.62 8.80
CA LYS A 107 12.30 2.27 8.40
C LYS A 107 13.11 1.37 7.49
N ALA A 108 13.49 1.89 6.32
CA ALA A 108 14.35 1.16 5.39
C ALA A 108 15.71 0.84 6.00
N PRO A 109 16.33 -0.30 5.64
CA PRO A 109 17.70 -0.62 6.06
C PRO A 109 18.66 0.48 5.67
N GLY A 110 19.53 0.87 6.61
CA GLY A 110 20.59 1.83 6.35
C GLY A 110 21.64 1.31 5.35
N VAL A 111 22.46 2.22 4.83
CA VAL A 111 23.49 1.92 3.81
C VAL A 111 24.41 0.74 4.20
N ILE A 112 24.76 0.62 5.47
CA ILE A 112 25.64 -0.44 5.98
C ILE A 112 25.03 -1.85 5.81
N PHE A 113 23.71 -1.95 5.84
CA PHE A 113 22.99 -3.23 5.74
C PHE A 113 22.57 -3.58 4.31
N ARG A 114 22.89 -2.71 3.33
CA ARG A 114 22.51 -2.93 1.94
C ARG A 114 23.64 -3.61 1.20
N GLN A 115 23.29 -4.58 0.36
CA GLN A 115 24.22 -5.17 -0.57
C GLN A 115 24.30 -4.34 -1.86
N PRO A 116 25.47 -4.32 -2.55
CA PRO A 116 25.57 -3.77 -3.89
C PRO A 116 24.61 -4.51 -4.85
N VAL A 117 24.06 -3.77 -5.81
CA VAL A 117 23.24 -4.37 -6.87
C VAL A 117 24.17 -5.13 -7.81
N SER A 118 24.00 -6.46 -7.88
CA SER A 118 24.85 -7.35 -8.67
C SER A 118 24.05 -8.35 -9.53
N GLU A 119 22.75 -8.50 -9.26
CA GLU A 119 21.89 -9.43 -9.98
C GLU A 119 20.89 -8.68 -10.87
N PRO A 120 20.79 -9.00 -12.17
CA PRO A 120 19.82 -8.36 -13.05
C PRO A 120 18.40 -8.84 -12.77
N LEU A 121 17.44 -7.92 -12.86
CA LEU A 121 16.04 -8.23 -13.04
C LEU A 121 15.76 -8.30 -14.54
N GLN A 122 15.46 -9.48 -15.04
CA GLN A 122 15.10 -9.67 -16.45
C GLN A 122 13.64 -9.23 -16.67
N THR A 123 13.46 -8.11 -17.36
CA THR A 123 12.11 -7.60 -17.65
C THR A 123 11.46 -8.31 -18.83
N GLY A 124 12.26 -8.99 -19.66
CA GLY A 124 11.85 -9.60 -20.93
C GLY A 124 11.63 -8.59 -22.04
N ILE A 125 11.94 -7.31 -21.79
CA ILE A 125 11.84 -6.22 -22.78
C ILE A 125 13.25 -5.92 -23.28
N LYS A 126 13.55 -6.28 -24.52
CA LYS A 126 14.89 -6.18 -25.11
C LYS A 126 15.55 -4.82 -24.91
N ALA A 127 14.80 -3.75 -25.13
CA ALA A 127 15.33 -2.39 -25.01
C ALA A 127 15.78 -2.06 -23.60
N ILE A 128 15.08 -2.55 -22.58
CA ILE A 128 15.44 -2.35 -21.18
C ILE A 128 16.61 -3.24 -20.82
N ASP A 129 16.49 -4.54 -21.04
CA ASP A 129 17.45 -5.53 -20.58
C ASP A 129 18.83 -5.37 -21.25
N SER A 130 18.88 -4.87 -22.51
CA SER A 130 20.13 -4.70 -23.24
C SER A 130 20.79 -3.32 -23.08
N MET A 131 20.02 -2.26 -22.86
CA MET A 131 20.56 -0.89 -22.88
C MET A 131 20.55 -0.22 -21.50
N ILE A 132 19.53 -0.50 -20.68
CA ILE A 132 19.32 0.10 -19.35
C ILE A 132 18.91 -0.97 -18.35
N PRO A 133 19.70 -2.02 -18.15
CA PRO A 133 19.31 -3.14 -17.31
C PRO A 133 18.95 -2.69 -15.90
N ILE A 134 17.93 -3.31 -15.34
CA ILE A 134 17.48 -3.07 -13.97
C ILE A 134 18.06 -4.16 -13.08
N GLY A 135 18.60 -3.79 -11.92
CA GLY A 135 19.12 -4.73 -10.96
C GLY A 135 18.14 -5.03 -9.84
N ARG A 136 18.22 -6.22 -9.26
CA ARG A 136 17.47 -6.59 -8.06
C ARG A 136 17.93 -5.73 -6.89
N GLY A 137 17.00 -5.05 -6.24
CA GLY A 137 17.26 -4.04 -5.21
C GLY A 137 17.33 -2.61 -5.73
N GLN A 138 17.25 -2.39 -7.05
CA GLN A 138 17.17 -1.08 -7.66
C GLN A 138 15.75 -0.51 -7.58
N ARG A 139 15.65 0.81 -7.59
CA ARG A 139 14.41 1.56 -7.81
C ARG A 139 14.48 2.18 -9.19
N GLU A 140 13.44 1.96 -9.99
CA GLU A 140 13.36 2.47 -11.35
C GLU A 140 12.07 3.29 -11.53
N LEU A 141 12.18 4.43 -12.22
CA LEU A 141 11.07 5.30 -12.51
C LEU A 141 10.61 5.11 -13.95
N ILE A 142 9.33 4.76 -14.14
CA ILE A 142 8.68 4.79 -15.43
C ILE A 142 7.87 6.09 -15.53
N ILE A 143 8.35 7.06 -16.28
CA ILE A 143 7.72 8.37 -16.45
C ILE A 143 7.20 8.57 -17.88
N GLY A 144 6.07 9.24 -18.02
CA GLY A 144 5.46 9.56 -19.30
C GLY A 144 4.03 10.08 -19.15
N ASP A 145 3.50 10.63 -20.20
CA ASP A 145 2.14 11.13 -20.27
C ASP A 145 1.08 10.01 -20.18
N ARG A 146 -0.19 10.39 -20.16
CA ARG A 146 -1.29 9.43 -20.15
C ARG A 146 -1.25 8.58 -21.43
N GLN A 147 -1.56 7.28 -21.29
CA GLN A 147 -1.65 6.32 -22.40
C GLN A 147 -0.35 6.10 -23.20
N THR A 148 0.81 6.36 -22.60
CA THR A 148 2.12 6.12 -23.23
C THR A 148 2.67 4.71 -23.00
N GLY A 149 1.89 3.83 -22.35
CA GLY A 149 2.27 2.43 -22.15
C GLY A 149 3.00 2.15 -20.84
N LYS A 150 3.04 3.07 -19.88
CA LYS A 150 3.68 2.86 -18.56
C LYS A 150 3.22 1.58 -17.87
N THR A 151 1.90 1.43 -17.72
CA THR A 151 1.29 0.24 -17.13
C THR A 151 1.60 -1.02 -17.94
N THR A 152 1.66 -0.92 -19.25
CA THR A 152 1.99 -2.06 -20.13
C THR A 152 3.40 -2.58 -19.86
N VAL A 153 4.39 -1.69 -19.78
CA VAL A 153 5.77 -2.06 -19.42
C VAL A 153 5.82 -2.79 -18.08
N ALA A 154 5.11 -2.26 -17.08
CA ALA A 154 5.04 -2.86 -15.75
C ALA A 154 4.39 -4.25 -15.75
N ILE A 155 3.24 -4.40 -16.41
CA ILE A 155 2.51 -5.66 -16.47
C ILE A 155 3.26 -6.71 -17.30
N ASP A 156 3.86 -6.32 -18.41
CA ASP A 156 4.65 -7.23 -19.22
C ASP A 156 5.90 -7.72 -18.46
N THR A 157 6.51 -6.86 -17.65
CA THR A 157 7.61 -7.27 -16.76
C THR A 157 7.14 -8.33 -15.75
N ILE A 158 5.95 -8.19 -15.15
CA ILE A 158 5.39 -9.22 -14.26
C ILE A 158 5.15 -10.52 -15.03
N ILE A 159 4.51 -10.45 -16.19
CA ILE A 159 4.21 -11.64 -17.01
C ILE A 159 5.49 -12.39 -17.39
N ASN A 160 6.54 -11.67 -17.73
CA ASN A 160 7.81 -12.26 -18.14
C ASN A 160 8.56 -12.94 -16.98
N GLN A 161 8.18 -12.72 -15.71
CA GLN A 161 8.73 -13.48 -14.58
C GLN A 161 8.23 -14.94 -14.55
N LYS A 162 7.26 -15.31 -15.40
CA LYS A 162 6.74 -16.68 -15.47
C LYS A 162 7.82 -17.70 -15.77
N GLU A 163 8.80 -17.38 -16.59
CA GLU A 163 9.93 -18.27 -16.91
C GLU A 163 10.73 -18.64 -15.65
N PHE A 164 10.99 -17.68 -14.77
CA PHE A 164 11.71 -17.92 -13.51
C PHE A 164 10.84 -18.73 -12.54
N TYR A 165 9.54 -18.44 -12.49
CA TYR A 165 8.61 -19.23 -11.70
C TYR A 165 8.58 -20.70 -12.13
N ASP A 166 8.50 -20.96 -13.42
CA ASP A 166 8.45 -22.31 -13.99
C ASP A 166 9.77 -23.09 -13.77
N ARG A 167 10.89 -22.38 -13.61
CA ARG A 167 12.20 -22.96 -13.24
C ARG A 167 12.36 -23.22 -11.74
N GLY A 168 11.42 -22.82 -10.91
CA GLY A 168 11.51 -22.94 -9.45
C GLY A 168 12.30 -21.83 -8.76
N GLU A 169 12.55 -20.73 -9.46
CA GLU A 169 13.25 -19.53 -8.97
C GLU A 169 12.34 -18.29 -9.03
N PRO A 170 11.17 -18.30 -8.37
CA PRO A 170 10.18 -17.26 -8.55
C PRO A 170 10.67 -15.89 -8.08
N VAL A 171 10.33 -14.85 -8.84
CA VAL A 171 10.30 -13.47 -8.38
C VAL A 171 8.85 -13.16 -7.98
N PHE A 172 8.61 -12.93 -6.71
CA PHE A 172 7.26 -12.57 -6.25
C PHE A 172 6.95 -11.14 -6.64
N CYS A 173 5.83 -10.95 -7.33
CA CYS A 173 5.43 -9.65 -7.85
C CYS A 173 4.30 -9.08 -7.01
N ILE A 174 4.39 -7.80 -6.67
CA ILE A 174 3.35 -7.05 -5.99
C ILE A 174 2.97 -5.88 -6.88
N TYR A 175 1.74 -5.91 -7.40
CA TYR A 175 1.20 -4.82 -8.19
C TYR A 175 0.27 -3.96 -7.33
N VAL A 176 0.64 -2.70 -7.12
CA VAL A 176 -0.12 -1.76 -6.31
C VAL A 176 -0.84 -0.78 -7.23
N ALA A 177 -2.14 -0.94 -7.36
CA ALA A 177 -3.03 -0.05 -8.10
C ALA A 177 -3.52 1.07 -7.18
N ILE A 178 -3.14 2.31 -7.46
CA ILE A 178 -3.44 3.48 -6.62
C ILE A 178 -4.38 4.41 -7.37
N GLY A 179 -5.58 4.64 -6.83
CA GLY A 179 -6.54 5.57 -7.38
C GLY A 179 -7.02 5.24 -8.79
N GLN A 180 -6.98 3.98 -9.18
CA GLN A 180 -7.48 3.51 -10.47
C GLN A 180 -8.96 3.14 -10.40
N LYS A 181 -9.63 3.12 -11.56
CA LYS A 181 -10.99 2.60 -11.64
C LYS A 181 -11.00 1.09 -11.37
N GLY A 182 -11.98 0.61 -10.61
CA GLY A 182 -12.11 -0.82 -10.31
C GLY A 182 -12.18 -1.69 -11.57
N SER A 183 -12.81 -1.22 -12.64
CA SER A 183 -12.84 -1.92 -13.95
C SER A 183 -11.45 -2.06 -14.59
N THR A 184 -10.58 -1.06 -14.42
CA THR A 184 -9.21 -1.11 -14.92
C THR A 184 -8.41 -2.14 -14.13
N VAL A 185 -8.53 -2.14 -12.82
CA VAL A 185 -7.87 -3.13 -11.93
C VAL A 185 -8.34 -4.55 -12.28
N ALA A 186 -9.65 -4.75 -12.44
CA ALA A 186 -10.20 -6.05 -12.85
C ALA A 186 -9.64 -6.53 -14.20
N GLY A 187 -9.49 -5.62 -15.16
CA GLY A 187 -8.87 -5.92 -16.45
C GLY A 187 -7.41 -6.35 -16.34
N ILE A 188 -6.65 -5.69 -15.47
CA ILE A 188 -5.25 -6.05 -15.19
C ILE A 188 -5.16 -7.43 -14.51
N VAL A 189 -5.98 -7.66 -13.49
CA VAL A 189 -6.03 -8.96 -12.80
C VAL A 189 -6.34 -10.07 -13.79
N LYS A 190 -7.34 -9.87 -14.65
CA LYS A 190 -7.66 -10.85 -15.69
C LYS A 190 -6.50 -11.10 -16.65
N LYS A 191 -5.81 -10.05 -17.11
CA LYS A 191 -4.62 -10.19 -17.97
C LYS A 191 -3.52 -11.02 -17.29
N LEU A 192 -3.30 -10.80 -15.99
CA LEU A 192 -2.33 -11.57 -15.20
C LEU A 192 -2.78 -13.02 -15.01
N GLU A 193 -4.06 -13.27 -14.77
CA GLU A 193 -4.63 -14.62 -14.66
C GLU A 193 -4.50 -15.39 -15.99
N ASP A 194 -4.90 -14.79 -17.09
CA ASP A 194 -4.82 -15.39 -18.44
C ASP A 194 -3.38 -15.74 -18.84
N ALA A 195 -2.41 -14.96 -18.38
CA ALA A 195 -0.99 -15.22 -18.58
C ALA A 195 -0.39 -16.21 -17.57
N GLY A 196 -1.16 -16.64 -16.56
CA GLY A 196 -0.68 -17.50 -15.47
C GLY A 196 0.23 -16.81 -14.45
N ALA A 197 0.31 -15.47 -14.50
CA ALA A 197 1.18 -14.68 -13.63
C ALA A 197 0.64 -14.50 -12.21
N MET A 198 -0.65 -14.72 -11.96
CA MET A 198 -1.21 -14.66 -10.62
C MET A 198 -0.65 -15.73 -9.66
N LYS A 199 -0.01 -16.77 -10.19
CA LYS A 199 0.65 -17.81 -9.39
C LYS A 199 1.82 -17.30 -8.54
N TYR A 200 2.36 -16.14 -8.87
CA TYR A 200 3.47 -15.50 -8.15
C TYR A 200 3.22 -14.00 -7.91
N THR A 201 1.99 -13.53 -8.06
CA THR A 201 1.64 -12.11 -7.95
C THR A 201 0.59 -11.87 -6.88
N VAL A 202 0.77 -10.79 -6.12
CA VAL A 202 -0.23 -10.21 -5.23
C VAL A 202 -0.65 -8.86 -5.82
N VAL A 203 -1.94 -8.59 -5.84
CA VAL A 203 -2.47 -7.27 -6.26
C VAL A 203 -3.00 -6.54 -5.02
N VAL A 204 -2.50 -5.33 -4.80
CA VAL A 204 -3.04 -4.41 -3.79
C VAL A 204 -3.80 -3.32 -4.53
N ALA A 205 -5.08 -3.15 -4.23
CA ALA A 205 -5.90 -2.18 -4.91
C ALA A 205 -6.51 -1.17 -3.94
N ALA A 206 -6.25 0.11 -4.20
CA ALA A 206 -6.96 1.24 -3.62
C ALA A 206 -7.62 2.00 -4.79
N ASN A 207 -8.92 1.82 -4.94
CA ASN A 207 -9.65 2.36 -6.08
C ASN A 207 -9.83 3.88 -5.97
N ALA A 208 -10.17 4.53 -7.07
CA ALA A 208 -10.43 5.98 -7.10
C ALA A 208 -11.64 6.41 -6.23
N SER A 209 -12.52 5.47 -5.90
CA SER A 209 -13.67 5.71 -5.01
C SER A 209 -13.34 5.48 -3.53
N ASP A 210 -12.17 4.93 -3.24
CA ASP A 210 -11.77 4.70 -1.85
C ASP A 210 -11.29 6.00 -1.21
N PRO A 211 -11.44 6.16 0.10
CA PRO A 211 -10.96 7.34 0.81
C PRO A 211 -9.47 7.61 0.58
N ALA A 212 -9.07 8.89 0.60
CA ALA A 212 -7.68 9.30 0.41
C ALA A 212 -6.68 8.57 1.31
N PRO A 213 -6.95 8.30 2.59
CA PRO A 213 -6.04 7.51 3.42
C PRO A 213 -5.75 6.12 2.88
N MET A 214 -6.74 5.44 2.30
CA MET A 214 -6.56 4.12 1.69
C MET A 214 -5.62 4.19 0.49
N GLN A 215 -5.77 5.20 -0.36
CA GLN A 215 -4.89 5.41 -1.51
C GLN A 215 -3.46 5.80 -1.09
N PHE A 216 -3.33 6.58 -0.01
CA PHE A 216 -2.04 6.99 0.53
C PHE A 216 -1.24 5.79 1.09
N TYR A 217 -1.89 4.92 1.87
CA TYR A 217 -1.22 3.78 2.52
C TYR A 217 -1.04 2.55 1.61
N ALA A 218 -1.72 2.46 0.48
CA ALA A 218 -1.62 1.30 -0.42
C ALA A 218 -0.19 0.96 -0.85
N PRO A 219 0.68 1.91 -1.23
CA PRO A 219 2.09 1.62 -1.52
C PRO A 219 2.84 1.03 -0.33
N MET A 220 2.56 1.49 0.86
CA MET A 220 3.20 0.99 2.09
C MET A 220 2.76 -0.45 2.39
N THR A 221 1.50 -0.77 2.16
CA THR A 221 0.99 -2.15 2.21
C THR A 221 1.70 -3.05 1.21
N GLY A 222 1.84 -2.60 -0.04
CA GLY A 222 2.59 -3.32 -1.05
C GLY A 222 4.05 -3.53 -0.66
N ALA A 223 4.68 -2.51 -0.07
CA ALA A 223 6.05 -2.60 0.46
C ALA A 223 6.14 -3.64 1.59
N ALA A 224 5.22 -3.64 2.54
CA ALA A 224 5.21 -4.61 3.64
C ALA A 224 5.08 -6.06 3.13
N ILE A 225 4.26 -6.30 2.11
CA ILE A 225 4.15 -7.61 1.46
C ILE A 225 5.47 -7.99 0.78
N GLY A 226 6.08 -7.08 0.02
CA GLY A 226 7.36 -7.32 -0.64
C GLY A 226 8.51 -7.54 0.35
N GLU A 227 8.51 -6.83 1.46
CA GLU A 227 9.50 -6.99 2.53
C GLU A 227 9.42 -8.35 3.21
N TYR A 228 8.25 -8.94 3.33
CA TYR A 228 8.11 -10.32 3.81
C TYR A 228 8.91 -11.29 2.95
N PHE A 229 8.78 -11.22 1.62
CA PHE A 229 9.55 -12.07 0.71
C PHE A 229 11.03 -11.76 0.77
N ARG A 230 11.42 -10.50 0.76
CA ARG A 230 12.82 -10.07 0.91
C ARG A 230 13.45 -10.61 2.19
N ASP A 231 12.77 -10.44 3.33
CA ASP A 231 13.28 -10.83 4.65
C ASP A 231 13.37 -12.36 4.80
N THR A 232 12.60 -13.10 4.01
CA THR A 232 12.71 -14.57 3.90
C THR A 232 13.69 -15.05 2.82
N GLY A 233 14.49 -14.14 2.25
CA GLY A 233 15.53 -14.45 1.27
C GLY A 233 15.00 -14.71 -0.14
N ARG A 234 13.81 -14.28 -0.47
CA ARG A 234 13.17 -14.45 -1.77
C ARG A 234 13.04 -13.10 -2.50
N PRO A 235 13.35 -13.03 -3.80
CA PRO A 235 13.27 -11.78 -4.53
C PRO A 235 11.82 -11.31 -4.69
N ALA A 236 11.62 -10.01 -4.56
CA ALA A 236 10.33 -9.37 -4.76
C ALA A 236 10.44 -8.17 -5.71
N LEU A 237 9.48 -8.06 -6.62
CA LEU A 237 9.28 -6.92 -7.51
C LEU A 237 8.01 -6.20 -7.09
N ILE A 238 8.12 -4.92 -6.74
CA ILE A 238 6.96 -4.11 -6.39
C ILE A 238 6.76 -3.06 -7.47
N ILE A 239 5.54 -2.92 -7.95
CA ILE A 239 5.15 -1.92 -8.93
C ILE A 239 4.08 -1.02 -8.31
N TYR A 240 4.35 0.29 -8.31
CA TYR A 240 3.40 1.30 -7.85
C TYR A 240 2.80 2.03 -9.06
N ASP A 241 1.53 1.86 -9.31
CA ASP A 241 0.82 2.49 -10.44
C ASP A 241 -0.41 3.29 -9.93
N ASP A 242 -0.28 4.60 -9.65
CA ASP A 242 0.92 5.41 -9.74
C ASP A 242 1.14 6.27 -8.47
N LEU A 243 2.35 6.67 -8.25
CA LEU A 243 2.72 7.50 -7.09
C LEU A 243 2.23 8.96 -7.18
N SER A 244 1.86 9.45 -8.36
CA SER A 244 1.26 10.78 -8.51
C SER A 244 -0.10 10.84 -7.80
N LYS A 245 -0.88 9.77 -7.88
CA LYS A 245 -2.16 9.66 -7.18
C LYS A 245 -1.96 9.49 -5.67
N GLN A 246 -0.94 8.74 -5.25
CA GLN A 246 -0.57 8.69 -3.85
C GLN A 246 -0.23 10.08 -3.30
N ALA A 247 0.57 10.86 -4.01
CA ALA A 247 0.92 12.21 -3.60
C ALA A 247 -0.32 13.13 -3.49
N ALA A 248 -1.25 13.02 -4.45
CA ALA A 248 -2.51 13.76 -4.38
C ALA A 248 -3.35 13.35 -3.16
N ALA A 249 -3.43 12.07 -2.86
CA ALA A 249 -4.11 11.55 -1.67
C ALA A 249 -3.44 12.05 -0.37
N TYR A 250 -2.11 12.06 -0.33
CA TYR A 250 -1.37 12.60 0.82
C TYR A 250 -1.59 14.09 1.01
N ARG A 251 -1.65 14.87 -0.08
CA ARG A 251 -2.03 16.29 -0.02
C ARG A 251 -3.40 16.47 0.61
N GLU A 252 -4.38 15.69 0.19
CA GLU A 252 -5.74 15.73 0.73
C GLU A 252 -5.75 15.42 2.23
N VAL A 253 -5.15 14.31 2.65
CA VAL A 253 -5.02 13.93 4.05
C VAL A 253 -4.34 15.03 4.87
N SER A 254 -3.26 15.60 4.36
CA SER A 254 -2.49 16.63 5.07
C SER A 254 -3.26 17.93 5.24
N LEU A 255 -4.02 18.35 4.22
CA LEU A 255 -4.89 19.53 4.32
C LEU A 255 -6.03 19.32 5.31
N LEU A 256 -6.64 18.14 5.34
CA LEU A 256 -7.68 17.79 6.30
C LEU A 256 -7.15 17.74 7.74
N LEU A 257 -5.90 17.32 7.93
CA LEU A 257 -5.20 17.38 9.20
C LEU A 257 -4.70 18.80 9.56
N ARG A 258 -4.97 19.79 8.71
CA ARG A 258 -4.54 21.20 8.88
C ARG A 258 -3.01 21.37 8.96
N ARG A 259 -2.26 20.52 8.30
CA ARG A 259 -0.82 20.70 8.14
C ARG A 259 -0.55 21.87 7.21
N PRO A 260 0.50 22.69 7.46
CA PRO A 260 0.79 23.85 6.62
C PRO A 260 1.13 23.41 5.19
N PRO A 261 0.43 23.96 4.17
CA PRO A 261 0.69 23.60 2.78
C PRO A 261 1.95 24.28 2.27
N GLY A 262 2.68 23.57 1.42
CA GLY A 262 3.77 24.10 0.61
C GLY A 262 3.32 24.44 -0.82
N ARG A 263 4.21 24.30 -1.77
CA ARG A 263 3.93 24.53 -3.19
C ARG A 263 2.81 23.61 -3.68
N GLU A 264 1.85 24.15 -4.42
CA GLU A 264 0.67 23.45 -4.94
C GLU A 264 -0.15 22.72 -3.87
N ALA A 265 -0.11 23.27 -2.64
CA ALA A 265 -0.73 22.71 -1.45
C ALA A 265 -0.20 21.34 -1.00
N TYR A 266 0.91 20.87 -1.54
CA TYR A 266 1.58 19.68 -1.05
C TYR A 266 2.29 19.96 0.27
N PRO A 267 2.28 19.01 1.23
CA PRO A 267 3.11 19.12 2.43
C PRO A 267 4.59 19.00 2.06
N GLY A 268 5.48 19.62 2.85
CA GLY A 268 6.91 19.68 2.54
C GLY A 268 7.62 18.32 2.56
N ASP A 269 7.02 17.33 3.17
CA ASP A 269 7.55 15.98 3.31
C ASP A 269 7.00 14.97 2.27
N VAL A 270 6.25 15.44 1.27
CA VAL A 270 5.67 14.56 0.24
C VAL A 270 6.74 13.87 -0.64
N PHE A 271 7.89 14.51 -0.82
CA PHE A 271 9.01 14.01 -1.61
C PHE A 271 10.05 13.30 -0.74
#